data_d5bfb1dc8f4ee38b6245cb7edddfc9f1
#
_entry.id   d5bfb1dc8f4ee38b6245cb7edddfc9f1
#
_cell.length_a   1.000
_cell.length_b   1.000
_cell.length_c   1.000
_cell.angle_alpha   90.00
_cell.angle_beta   90.00
_cell.angle_gamma   90.00
#
_symmetry.space_group_name_H-M   'P 1'
#
loop_
_entity.id
_entity.type
_entity.pdbx_description
1 polymer ?
#
loop_
_entity_poly.entity_id
_entity_poly.type
_entity_poly.pdbx_seq_one_letter_code
_entity_poly.pdbx_strand_id
1 'polypeptide(L)'
;MALFGAIKKLFQNTASRSAETVCPASAVMPRFRVKVIEFSDNVEGSSGEIIARQLATREGIEVGYFDEPFNKSFLNLESRTLFDLIDKGQTILDKTGADVLLWGCREGSRIRLNFQVPSQYEDEELAFVSLMDSLYIPARPESENYPDAVINLIYGGLLSSLNAAGAQAKVYKRYLLKKIIDRLSKDNSAKTLSIEYMPYIMNFLGIIYLSYAFDKSDGRDFKIVKSLFDTAIKHQDLITSPIHLGCIYNHLGQLYDCATRYMDKNPAAYFKGAIEYYRLAQKYLSKYTYPYDYGYISYKLSKLFFNYWRQKEDIQALRDAVFQLREAEKIYTYALFPEFWAEIQGQLGYLLSLLGSFTKSDDISELAIASYKNRQKVITERRDPLLWAECSENIGDIYYRIGRNKADRAALEEALEHFHDALYIFENAQLSERIKKLTTDIARTNQSLNLL
;
A
#
# COMPACT_ATOMS: atom_id res chain seq x y z
N MET A 1 -10.20 -30.39 13.39
CA MET A 1 -11.63 -30.20 13.05
C MET A 1 -12.16 -28.79 13.30
N ALA A 2 -11.56 -28.02 14.22
CA ALA A 2 -12.06 -26.67 14.57
C ALA A 2 -11.75 -25.57 13.52
N LEU A 3 -10.61 -25.64 12.82
CA LEU A 3 -10.12 -24.61 11.90
C LEU A 3 -11.11 -24.29 10.78
N PHE A 4 -11.54 -25.33 10.07
CA PHE A 4 -12.42 -25.16 8.90
C PHE A 4 -13.90 -25.11 9.25
N GLY A 5 -14.31 -25.61 10.42
CA GLY A 5 -15.64 -25.36 10.96
C GLY A 5 -15.90 -23.87 11.20
N ALA A 6 -14.90 -23.14 11.67
CA ALA A 6 -14.96 -21.69 11.86
C ALA A 6 -14.94 -20.96 10.50
N ILE A 7 -14.05 -21.33 9.58
CA ILE A 7 -13.98 -20.79 8.22
C ILE A 7 -15.30 -21.06 7.48
N LYS A 8 -15.80 -22.29 7.51
CA LYS A 8 -17.06 -22.67 6.84
C LYS A 8 -18.26 -21.92 7.41
N LYS A 9 -18.35 -21.70 8.72
CA LYS A 9 -19.41 -20.86 9.33
C LYS A 9 -19.31 -19.41 8.91
N LEU A 10 -18.11 -18.84 8.81
CA LEU A 10 -17.88 -17.49 8.34
C LEU A 10 -18.31 -17.32 6.87
N PHE A 11 -17.96 -18.30 6.01
CA PHE A 11 -18.27 -18.24 4.59
C PHE A 11 -19.68 -18.74 4.23
N GLN A 12 -20.31 -19.62 4.99
CA GLN A 12 -21.69 -20.05 4.73
C GLN A 12 -22.70 -18.91 4.87
N ASN A 13 -22.41 -17.93 5.72
CA ASN A 13 -23.24 -16.72 5.83
C ASN A 13 -23.03 -15.73 4.66
N THR A 14 -22.03 -15.93 3.81
CA THR A 14 -21.72 -15.04 2.67
C THR A 14 -22.25 -15.54 1.33
N ALA A 15 -22.52 -16.84 1.20
CA ALA A 15 -22.90 -17.47 -0.08
C ALA A 15 -24.28 -17.02 -0.62
N SER A 16 -25.08 -16.31 0.16
CA SER A 16 -26.51 -16.10 -0.15
C SER A 16 -26.88 -14.75 -0.77
N ARG A 17 -25.99 -13.90 -1.25
CA ARG A 17 -26.33 -12.71 -2.08
C ARG A 17 -25.09 -11.83 -2.38
N SER A 18 -24.06 -12.35 -3.01
CA SER A 18 -23.11 -11.48 -3.72
C SER A 18 -23.66 -11.22 -5.12
N ALA A 19 -23.78 -9.96 -5.50
CA ALA A 19 -23.94 -9.62 -6.91
C ALA A 19 -22.82 -10.35 -7.69
N GLU A 20 -23.19 -11.09 -8.72
CA GLU A 20 -22.22 -11.78 -9.57
C GLU A 20 -21.21 -10.75 -10.05
N THR A 21 -19.97 -10.92 -9.65
CA THR A 21 -18.86 -10.18 -10.26
C THR A 21 -18.70 -10.81 -11.64
N VAL A 22 -19.37 -10.22 -12.62
CA VAL A 22 -19.35 -10.71 -14.00
C VAL A 22 -17.94 -10.50 -14.54
N CYS A 23 -17.37 -11.54 -15.15
CA CYS A 23 -16.13 -11.39 -15.90
C CYS A 23 -16.36 -10.32 -16.99
N PRO A 24 -15.47 -9.32 -17.12
CA PRO A 24 -15.61 -8.32 -18.17
C PRO A 24 -15.68 -9.01 -19.54
N ALA A 25 -16.75 -8.80 -20.27
CA ALA A 25 -16.93 -9.41 -21.59
C ALA A 25 -15.98 -8.77 -22.61
N SER A 26 -15.32 -9.59 -23.41
CA SER A 26 -14.71 -9.27 -24.72
C SER A 26 -13.36 -8.51 -24.82
N ALA A 27 -12.62 -8.24 -23.75
CA ALA A 27 -11.24 -7.73 -23.90
C ALA A 27 -10.21 -8.83 -23.62
N VAL A 28 -9.03 -8.74 -24.24
CA VAL A 28 -7.90 -9.58 -23.85
C VAL A 28 -7.59 -9.31 -22.38
N MET A 29 -7.86 -10.30 -21.52
CA MET A 29 -7.65 -10.16 -20.09
C MET A 29 -6.18 -10.04 -19.78
N PRO A 30 -5.75 -9.10 -18.91
CA PRO A 30 -4.36 -8.99 -18.52
C PRO A 30 -3.91 -10.30 -17.85
N ARG A 31 -2.67 -10.72 -18.17
CA ARG A 31 -2.00 -11.79 -17.44
C ARG A 31 -0.98 -11.16 -16.53
N PHE A 32 -1.07 -11.46 -15.24
CA PHE A 32 -0.09 -11.02 -14.26
C PHE A 32 1.12 -11.95 -14.29
N ARG A 33 2.31 -11.38 -14.41
CA ARG A 33 3.57 -12.14 -14.53
C ARG A 33 4.12 -12.42 -13.13
N VAL A 34 4.15 -13.69 -12.78
CA VAL A 34 4.65 -14.20 -11.51
C VAL A 34 6.00 -14.86 -11.71
N LYS A 35 6.98 -14.54 -10.88
CA LYS A 35 8.22 -15.30 -10.79
C LYS A 35 8.29 -16.04 -9.46
N VAL A 36 8.56 -17.33 -9.52
CA VAL A 36 8.82 -18.17 -8.36
C VAL A 36 10.30 -18.48 -8.32
N ILE A 37 10.96 -18.17 -7.22
CA ILE A 37 12.37 -18.52 -6.97
C ILE A 37 12.41 -19.77 -6.12
N GLU A 38 13.38 -20.67 -6.40
CA GLU A 38 13.59 -21.84 -5.57
C GLU A 38 13.87 -21.44 -4.11
N PHE A 39 13.39 -22.23 -3.19
CA PHE A 39 13.42 -21.90 -1.78
C PHE A 39 14.79 -22.22 -1.16
N SER A 40 15.30 -21.27 -0.37
CA SER A 40 16.55 -21.45 0.37
C SER A 40 16.43 -22.62 1.38
N ASP A 41 17.57 -23.29 1.65
CA ASP A 41 17.67 -24.45 2.56
C ASP A 41 16.80 -25.65 2.20
N ASN A 42 16.33 -25.74 0.98
CA ASN A 42 15.63 -26.88 0.46
C ASN A 42 16.67 -27.93 -0.04
N VAL A 43 17.19 -28.73 0.89
CA VAL A 43 18.29 -29.69 0.64
C VAL A 43 17.91 -30.81 -0.33
N GLU A 44 16.60 -31.06 -0.48
CA GLU A 44 16.02 -32.12 -1.29
C GLU A 44 15.23 -31.59 -2.52
N GLY A 45 15.41 -30.32 -2.88
CA GLY A 45 15.23 -29.67 -4.17
C GLY A 45 13.88 -29.20 -4.53
N SER A 46 12.98 -29.07 -4.96
CA SER A 46 12.00 -28.59 -5.95
C SER A 46 10.64 -28.07 -5.41
N SER A 47 10.57 -27.68 -4.14
CA SER A 47 9.29 -27.13 -3.60
C SER A 47 8.82 -25.88 -4.34
N GLY A 48 9.76 -25.02 -4.74
CA GLY A 48 9.49 -23.84 -5.56
C GLY A 48 8.99 -24.22 -6.95
N GLU A 49 9.62 -25.21 -7.60
CA GLU A 49 9.20 -25.72 -8.90
C GLU A 49 7.80 -26.36 -8.86
N ILE A 50 7.51 -27.18 -7.85
CA ILE A 50 6.18 -27.81 -7.68
C ILE A 50 5.10 -26.75 -7.54
N ILE A 51 5.34 -25.73 -6.71
CA ILE A 51 4.40 -24.62 -6.51
C ILE A 51 4.27 -23.83 -7.83
N ALA A 52 5.36 -23.50 -8.52
CA ALA A 52 5.32 -22.82 -9.81
C ALA A 52 4.49 -23.57 -10.84
N ARG A 53 4.69 -24.88 -10.98
CA ARG A 53 3.93 -25.75 -11.89
C ARG A 53 2.45 -25.77 -11.55
N GLN A 54 2.09 -25.88 -10.26
CA GLN A 54 0.69 -25.86 -9.84
C GLN A 54 0.04 -24.48 -9.99
N LEU A 55 0.78 -23.39 -9.75
CA LEU A 55 0.33 -22.03 -10.00
C LEU A 55 0.09 -21.75 -11.48
N ALA A 56 0.94 -22.29 -12.38
CA ALA A 56 0.81 -22.12 -13.82
C ALA A 56 -0.53 -22.65 -14.38
N THR A 57 -1.24 -23.50 -13.63
CA THR A 57 -2.60 -23.95 -13.98
C THR A 57 -3.70 -22.94 -13.62
N ARG A 58 -3.36 -21.85 -12.94
CA ARG A 58 -4.34 -20.85 -12.48
C ARG A 58 -4.61 -19.81 -13.56
N GLU A 59 -5.85 -19.34 -13.60
CA GLU A 59 -6.32 -18.34 -14.55
C GLU A 59 -5.68 -16.96 -14.27
N GLY A 60 -5.37 -16.20 -15.31
CA GLY A 60 -4.96 -14.79 -15.17
C GLY A 60 -3.53 -14.55 -14.73
N ILE A 61 -2.73 -15.61 -14.54
CA ILE A 61 -1.30 -15.47 -14.25
C ILE A 61 -0.45 -16.21 -15.29
N GLU A 62 0.76 -15.71 -15.48
CA GLU A 62 1.83 -16.35 -16.23
C GLU A 62 2.99 -16.59 -15.27
N VAL A 63 3.40 -17.83 -15.10
CA VAL A 63 4.36 -18.21 -14.06
C VAL A 63 5.68 -18.61 -14.71
N GLY A 64 6.77 -17.97 -14.27
CA GLY A 64 8.14 -18.39 -14.57
C GLY A 64 8.82 -18.87 -13.29
N TYR A 65 9.74 -19.81 -13.43
CA TYR A 65 10.51 -20.38 -12.35
C TYR A 65 12.01 -20.08 -12.51
N PHE A 66 12.70 -19.87 -11.37
CA PHE A 66 14.13 -19.72 -11.26
C PHE A 66 14.67 -20.75 -10.26
N ASP A 67 15.64 -21.52 -10.66
CA ASP A 67 16.27 -22.57 -9.86
C ASP A 67 17.37 -22.07 -8.89
N GLU A 68 17.75 -20.79 -9.00
CA GLU A 68 18.73 -20.18 -8.10
C GLU A 68 18.04 -19.60 -6.85
N PRO A 69 18.22 -20.21 -5.66
CA PRO A 69 17.62 -19.71 -4.44
C PRO A 69 18.29 -18.40 -3.98
N PHE A 70 17.53 -17.58 -3.25
CA PHE A 70 18.14 -16.52 -2.45
C PHE A 70 19.12 -17.12 -1.43
N ASN A 71 20.29 -16.50 -1.28
CA ASN A 71 21.38 -17.02 -0.45
C ASN A 71 20.93 -17.20 1.02
N LYS A 72 21.47 -18.21 1.73
CA LYS A 72 21.17 -18.59 3.13
C LYS A 72 21.21 -17.45 4.16
N SER A 73 22.00 -16.40 3.89
CA SER A 73 22.10 -15.22 4.75
C SER A 73 20.80 -14.43 4.96
N PHE A 74 19.76 -14.69 4.15
CA PHE A 74 18.46 -14.03 4.25
C PHE A 74 17.46 -14.70 5.21
N LEU A 75 17.87 -15.75 5.89
CA LEU A 75 17.03 -16.45 6.87
C LEU A 75 16.68 -15.60 8.08
N ASN A 76 17.59 -14.73 8.49
CA ASN A 76 17.36 -13.76 9.55
C ASN A 76 17.00 -12.42 8.91
N LEU A 77 15.73 -12.04 8.94
CA LEU A 77 15.22 -10.77 8.43
C LEU A 77 15.64 -9.59 9.33
N GLU A 78 16.93 -9.51 9.67
CA GLU A 78 17.52 -8.34 10.32
C GLU A 78 17.64 -7.19 9.32
N SER A 79 17.59 -5.96 9.79
CA SER A 79 17.44 -4.76 8.95
C SER A 79 18.44 -4.63 7.79
N ARG A 80 19.69 -5.10 7.97
CA ARG A 80 20.72 -5.06 6.91
C ARG A 80 20.49 -6.09 5.80
N THR A 81 20.08 -7.29 6.19
CA THR A 81 19.72 -8.38 5.25
C THR A 81 18.44 -8.10 4.49
N LEU A 82 17.53 -7.32 5.07
CA LEU A 82 16.30 -6.89 4.43
C LEU A 82 16.54 -5.97 3.22
N PHE A 83 17.51 -5.03 3.33
CA PHE A 83 17.89 -4.17 2.20
C PHE A 83 18.44 -4.98 1.02
N ASP A 84 19.39 -5.87 1.30
CA ASP A 84 19.99 -6.72 0.27
C ASP A 84 18.95 -7.61 -0.41
N LEU A 85 17.95 -8.04 0.33
CA LEU A 85 16.85 -8.87 -0.18
C LEU A 85 15.91 -8.08 -1.07
N ILE A 86 15.54 -6.88 -0.67
CA ILE A 86 14.70 -5.96 -1.45
C ILE A 86 15.42 -5.63 -2.77
N ASP A 87 16.70 -5.29 -2.71
CA ASP A 87 17.51 -4.92 -3.88
C ASP A 87 17.66 -6.08 -4.87
N LYS A 88 17.97 -7.28 -4.37
CA LYS A 88 18.03 -8.47 -5.22
C LYS A 88 16.69 -8.83 -5.85
N GLY A 89 15.63 -8.81 -5.07
CA GLY A 89 14.29 -9.06 -5.57
C GLY A 89 13.87 -8.02 -6.59
N GLN A 90 14.17 -6.73 -6.36
CA GLN A 90 13.92 -5.66 -7.32
C GLN A 90 14.70 -5.88 -8.62
N THR A 91 15.98 -6.26 -8.52
CA THR A 91 16.80 -6.59 -9.70
C THR A 91 16.18 -7.70 -10.54
N ILE A 92 15.60 -8.73 -9.93
CA ILE A 92 14.92 -9.82 -10.64
C ILE A 92 13.62 -9.32 -11.28
N LEU A 93 12.82 -8.55 -10.54
CA LEU A 93 11.59 -7.96 -11.05
C LEU A 93 11.86 -7.09 -12.29
N ASP A 94 12.87 -6.22 -12.21
CA ASP A 94 13.26 -5.34 -13.32
C ASP A 94 13.75 -6.11 -14.56
N LYS A 95 14.62 -7.12 -14.35
CA LYS A 95 15.16 -7.94 -15.45
C LYS A 95 14.10 -8.80 -16.12
N THR A 96 13.12 -9.27 -15.37
CA THR A 96 12.10 -10.20 -15.89
C THR A 96 10.82 -9.49 -16.29
N GLY A 97 10.64 -8.24 -15.86
CA GLY A 97 9.39 -7.50 -15.99
C GLY A 97 8.24 -8.19 -15.27
N ALA A 98 8.51 -8.95 -14.22
CA ALA A 98 7.47 -9.62 -13.43
C ALA A 98 6.72 -8.62 -12.56
N ASP A 99 5.44 -8.89 -12.33
CA ASP A 99 4.57 -8.06 -11.50
C ASP A 99 4.65 -8.46 -10.02
N VAL A 100 5.05 -9.71 -9.74
CA VAL A 100 5.28 -10.21 -8.37
C VAL A 100 6.30 -11.35 -8.36
N LEU A 101 7.09 -11.38 -7.31
CA LEU A 101 8.08 -12.40 -7.01
C LEU A 101 7.61 -13.21 -5.79
N LEU A 102 7.55 -14.53 -5.91
CA LEU A 102 7.37 -15.47 -4.80
C LEU A 102 8.72 -16.10 -4.47
N TRP A 103 9.15 -15.95 -3.25
CA TRP A 103 10.35 -16.59 -2.73
C TRP A 103 10.07 -17.19 -1.36
N GLY A 104 10.93 -18.06 -0.88
CA GLY A 104 10.71 -18.73 0.39
C GLY A 104 11.96 -19.35 0.97
N CYS A 105 11.77 -19.93 2.15
CA CYS A 105 12.81 -20.64 2.87
C CYS A 105 12.20 -21.86 3.59
N ARG A 106 12.90 -22.99 3.56
CA ARG A 106 12.54 -24.14 4.37
C ARG A 106 13.04 -23.98 5.79
N GLU A 107 12.13 -24.04 6.74
CA GLU A 107 12.39 -23.97 8.18
C GLU A 107 11.95 -25.29 8.84
N GLY A 108 12.79 -26.33 8.75
CA GLY A 108 12.47 -27.66 9.26
C GLY A 108 11.31 -28.32 8.50
N SER A 109 10.20 -28.57 9.21
CA SER A 109 9.00 -29.22 8.64
C SER A 109 8.05 -28.26 7.91
N ARG A 110 8.40 -26.97 7.80
CA ARG A 110 7.56 -25.95 7.18
C ARG A 110 8.35 -25.12 6.16
N ILE A 111 7.62 -24.49 5.27
CA ILE A 111 8.14 -23.51 4.31
C ILE A 111 7.52 -22.15 4.63
N ARG A 112 8.36 -21.14 4.78
CA ARG A 112 7.96 -19.74 4.81
C ARG A 112 7.96 -19.20 3.40
N LEU A 113 6.85 -18.59 2.99
CA LEU A 113 6.65 -17.93 1.71
C LEU A 113 6.49 -16.44 1.88
N ASN A 114 7.17 -15.67 1.06
CA ASN A 114 7.12 -14.22 1.04
C ASN A 114 6.82 -13.73 -0.39
N PHE A 115 6.20 -12.55 -0.46
CA PHE A 115 5.73 -11.94 -1.69
C PHE A 115 6.43 -10.58 -1.85
N GLN A 116 7.01 -10.33 -3.02
CA GLN A 116 7.65 -9.06 -3.32
C GLN A 116 7.12 -8.50 -4.63
N VAL A 117 6.75 -7.24 -4.61
CA VAL A 117 6.31 -6.48 -5.79
C VAL A 117 7.35 -5.41 -6.12
N PRO A 118 7.35 -4.86 -7.35
CA PRO A 118 8.16 -3.70 -7.67
C PRO A 118 7.95 -2.57 -6.66
N SER A 119 8.99 -1.81 -6.37
CA SER A 119 9.01 -0.76 -5.32
C SER A 119 8.15 0.49 -5.62
N GLN A 120 7.17 0.37 -6.50
CA GLN A 120 6.22 1.43 -6.78
C GLN A 120 5.10 1.39 -5.74
N TYR A 121 5.23 2.26 -4.76
CA TYR A 121 4.18 2.52 -3.77
C TYR A 121 3.09 3.38 -4.43
N GLU A 122 2.24 2.76 -5.23
CA GLU A 122 1.02 3.43 -5.69
C GLU A 122 -0.02 3.45 -4.57
N ASP A 123 -0.55 4.64 -4.36
CA ASP A 123 -1.26 5.07 -3.16
C ASP A 123 -2.64 4.45 -2.92
N GLU A 124 -3.23 3.81 -3.89
CA GLU A 124 -4.66 3.48 -3.85
C GLU A 124 -4.99 2.03 -3.52
N GLU A 125 -4.03 1.14 -3.49
CA GLU A 125 -4.31 -0.27 -3.22
C GLU A 125 -4.22 -0.60 -1.73
N LEU A 126 -5.30 -1.09 -1.25
CA LEU A 126 -5.70 -1.14 0.14
C LEU A 126 -5.18 -2.30 0.95
N ALA A 127 -4.76 -3.37 0.30
CA ALA A 127 -4.08 -4.46 0.96
C ALA A 127 -2.59 -4.40 0.63
N PHE A 128 -1.86 -3.59 1.36
CA PHE A 128 -0.41 -3.64 1.33
C PHE A 128 0.04 -4.92 2.03
N VAL A 129 0.55 -5.86 1.25
CA VAL A 129 1.22 -7.05 1.75
C VAL A 129 2.69 -6.69 1.94
N SER A 130 3.12 -6.58 3.19
CA SER A 130 4.52 -6.34 3.54
C SER A 130 5.40 -7.52 3.12
N LEU A 131 6.67 -7.27 2.85
CA LEU A 131 7.67 -8.35 2.76
C LEU A 131 7.74 -9.20 4.02
N MET A 132 7.28 -8.65 5.14
CA MET A 132 7.23 -9.34 6.42
C MET A 132 5.99 -10.22 6.57
N ASP A 133 4.97 -10.04 5.72
CA ASP A 133 3.86 -10.96 5.65
C ASP A 133 4.32 -12.30 5.09
N SER A 134 4.36 -13.30 5.93
CA SER A 134 4.81 -14.62 5.57
C SER A 134 3.68 -15.64 5.69
N LEU A 135 3.45 -16.39 4.62
CA LEU A 135 2.58 -17.56 4.64
C LEU A 135 3.41 -18.80 4.97
N TYR A 136 3.06 -19.47 6.06
CA TYR A 136 3.68 -20.74 6.40
C TYR A 136 2.84 -21.90 5.90
N ILE A 137 3.50 -22.86 5.24
CA ILE A 137 2.90 -24.09 4.74
C ILE A 137 3.75 -25.30 5.18
N PRO A 138 3.17 -26.51 5.29
CA PRO A 138 3.95 -27.73 5.53
C PRO A 138 4.96 -27.96 4.41
N ALA A 139 6.20 -28.33 4.76
CA ALA A 139 7.13 -28.89 3.79
C ALA A 139 6.64 -30.28 3.37
N ARG A 140 6.73 -30.61 2.09
CA ARG A 140 6.32 -31.90 1.53
C ARG A 140 7.49 -32.61 0.84
N PRO A 141 7.44 -33.95 0.73
CA PRO A 141 8.35 -34.67 -0.13
C PRO A 141 8.28 -34.20 -1.59
N GLU A 142 9.38 -34.27 -2.30
CA GLU A 142 9.56 -33.74 -3.66
C GLU A 142 8.57 -34.27 -4.72
N SER A 143 7.97 -35.44 -4.47
CA SER A 143 7.05 -36.07 -5.41
C SER A 143 5.59 -35.68 -5.21
N GLU A 144 5.26 -34.94 -4.16
CA GLU A 144 3.88 -34.66 -3.78
C GLU A 144 3.43 -33.25 -4.12
N ASN A 145 2.32 -33.16 -4.85
CA ASN A 145 1.64 -31.89 -5.06
C ASN A 145 1.06 -31.32 -3.75
N TYR A 146 1.06 -30.00 -3.63
CA TYR A 146 0.36 -29.31 -2.55
C TYR A 146 -1.16 -29.42 -2.72
N PRO A 147 -1.93 -29.50 -1.61
CA PRO A 147 -3.39 -29.46 -1.67
C PRO A 147 -3.87 -28.18 -2.38
N ASP A 148 -4.98 -28.28 -3.07
CA ASP A 148 -5.57 -27.16 -3.83
C ASP A 148 -5.84 -25.94 -2.94
N ALA A 149 -6.25 -26.14 -1.69
CA ALA A 149 -6.42 -25.08 -0.71
C ALA A 149 -5.12 -24.30 -0.45
N VAL A 150 -3.97 -24.96 -0.35
CA VAL A 150 -2.66 -24.32 -0.14
C VAL A 150 -2.29 -23.48 -1.36
N ILE A 151 -2.43 -24.05 -2.56
CA ILE A 151 -2.15 -23.34 -3.80
C ILE A 151 -3.10 -22.15 -3.98
N ASN A 152 -4.36 -22.27 -3.62
CA ASN A 152 -5.31 -21.15 -3.68
C ASN A 152 -4.99 -20.05 -2.65
N LEU A 153 -4.44 -20.38 -1.48
CA LEU A 153 -3.94 -19.39 -0.52
C LEU A 153 -2.72 -18.64 -1.07
N ILE A 154 -1.76 -19.35 -1.65
CA ILE A 154 -0.58 -18.75 -2.30
C ILE A 154 -1.03 -17.85 -3.46
N TYR A 155 -1.90 -18.36 -4.32
CA TYR A 155 -2.44 -17.61 -5.46
C TYR A 155 -3.20 -16.36 -5.02
N GLY A 156 -4.02 -16.45 -3.98
CA GLY A 156 -4.71 -15.31 -3.38
C GLY A 156 -3.74 -14.28 -2.79
N GLY A 157 -2.69 -14.72 -2.12
CA GLY A 157 -1.60 -13.87 -1.62
C GLY A 157 -0.89 -13.12 -2.75
N LEU A 158 -0.53 -13.83 -3.84
CA LEU A 158 0.04 -13.23 -5.04
C LEU A 158 -0.85 -12.14 -5.63
N LEU A 159 -2.13 -12.45 -5.87
CA LEU A 159 -3.06 -11.47 -6.42
C LEU A 159 -3.28 -10.28 -5.47
N SER A 160 -3.31 -10.51 -4.17
CA SER A 160 -3.47 -9.44 -3.18
C SER A 160 -2.26 -8.49 -3.15
N SER A 161 -1.05 -9.02 -3.39
CA SER A 161 0.18 -8.22 -3.46
C SER A 161 0.32 -7.40 -4.73
N LEU A 162 -0.37 -7.80 -5.83
CA LEU A 162 -0.24 -7.14 -7.12
C LEU A 162 -0.84 -5.73 -7.13
N ASN A 163 -0.08 -4.78 -7.68
CA ASN A 163 -0.61 -3.49 -8.09
C ASN A 163 -1.21 -3.60 -9.50
N ALA A 164 -2.54 -3.65 -9.57
CA ALA A 164 -3.24 -3.79 -10.85
C ALA A 164 -3.46 -2.41 -11.49
N ALA A 165 -2.61 -2.06 -12.47
CA ALA A 165 -2.71 -0.79 -13.18
C ALA A 165 -3.97 -0.72 -14.06
N GLY A 166 -4.77 0.32 -13.86
CA GLY A 166 -5.98 0.61 -14.63
C GLY A 166 -7.25 -0.13 -14.17
N ALA A 167 -8.39 0.47 -14.47
CA ALA A 167 -9.70 0.02 -13.99
C ALA A 167 -10.04 -1.42 -14.39
N GLN A 168 -9.69 -1.82 -15.60
CA GLN A 168 -9.99 -3.17 -16.13
C GLN A 168 -9.19 -4.25 -15.37
N ALA A 169 -7.90 -4.01 -15.11
CA ALA A 169 -7.05 -4.94 -14.37
C ALA A 169 -7.54 -5.07 -12.91
N LYS A 170 -7.96 -3.97 -12.27
CA LYS A 170 -8.56 -3.98 -10.93
C LYS A 170 -9.84 -4.80 -10.86
N VAL A 171 -10.74 -4.65 -11.83
CA VAL A 171 -11.98 -5.44 -11.91
C VAL A 171 -11.67 -6.93 -12.11
N TYR A 172 -10.71 -7.25 -12.99
CA TYR A 172 -10.32 -8.63 -13.24
C TYR A 172 -9.63 -9.27 -12.03
N LYS A 173 -8.69 -8.58 -11.37
CA LYS A 173 -8.08 -9.02 -10.11
C LYS A 173 -9.16 -9.37 -9.08
N ARG A 174 -10.17 -8.51 -8.91
CA ARG A 174 -11.29 -8.75 -7.99
C ARG A 174 -12.11 -9.98 -8.36
N TYR A 175 -12.39 -10.20 -9.64
CA TYR A 175 -13.07 -11.40 -10.12
C TYR A 175 -12.29 -12.67 -9.77
N LEU A 176 -10.97 -12.67 -9.96
CA LEU A 176 -10.10 -13.79 -9.60
C LEU A 176 -10.09 -14.04 -8.08
N LEU A 177 -9.98 -12.98 -7.27
CA LEU A 177 -10.03 -13.07 -5.80
C LEU A 177 -11.36 -13.68 -5.34
N LYS A 178 -12.48 -13.28 -5.94
CA LYS A 178 -13.79 -13.88 -5.63
C LYS A 178 -13.81 -15.38 -5.91
N LYS A 179 -13.30 -15.80 -7.05
CA LYS A 179 -13.18 -17.24 -7.39
C LYS A 179 -12.34 -18.01 -6.35
N ILE A 180 -11.25 -17.42 -5.88
CA ILE A 180 -10.40 -18.03 -4.84
C ILE A 180 -11.18 -18.17 -3.54
N ILE A 181 -11.86 -17.11 -3.09
CA ILE A 181 -12.69 -17.13 -1.88
C ILE A 181 -13.76 -18.23 -1.98
N ASP A 182 -14.45 -18.34 -3.12
CA ASP A 182 -15.48 -19.35 -3.33
C ASP A 182 -14.90 -20.78 -3.33
N ARG A 183 -13.71 -20.98 -3.89
CA ARG A 183 -13.01 -22.27 -3.84
C ARG A 183 -12.60 -22.62 -2.42
N LEU A 184 -11.92 -21.70 -1.71
CA LEU A 184 -11.48 -21.91 -0.33
C LEU A 184 -12.65 -22.17 0.63
N SER A 185 -13.82 -21.56 0.38
CA SER A 185 -15.02 -21.78 1.18
C SER A 185 -15.63 -23.19 1.00
N LYS A 186 -15.43 -23.82 -0.16
CA LYS A 186 -15.97 -25.15 -0.51
C LYS A 186 -14.97 -26.26 -0.26
N ASP A 187 -13.67 -25.94 -0.25
CA ASP A 187 -12.59 -26.94 -0.15
C ASP A 187 -12.48 -27.48 1.27
N ASN A 188 -12.49 -28.82 1.36
CA ASN A 188 -12.29 -29.53 2.60
C ASN A 188 -10.84 -29.96 2.82
N SER A 189 -9.96 -29.85 1.83
CA SER A 189 -8.58 -30.34 1.87
C SER A 189 -7.72 -29.55 2.88
N ALA A 190 -8.08 -28.31 3.13
CA ALA A 190 -7.44 -27.50 4.16
C ALA A 190 -7.70 -28.01 5.61
N LYS A 191 -8.60 -28.98 5.82
CA LYS A 191 -8.77 -29.68 7.11
C LYS A 191 -7.53 -30.48 7.51
N THR A 192 -6.64 -30.76 6.56
CA THR A 192 -5.40 -31.50 6.79
C THR A 192 -4.28 -30.62 7.34
N LEU A 193 -4.43 -29.29 7.33
CA LEU A 193 -3.42 -28.39 7.86
C LEU A 193 -3.44 -28.39 9.40
N SER A 194 -2.27 -28.50 10.00
CA SER A 194 -2.09 -28.44 11.44
C SER A 194 -2.51 -27.11 12.03
N ILE A 195 -2.93 -27.10 13.29
CA ILE A 195 -3.35 -25.89 14.01
C ILE A 195 -2.24 -24.85 14.11
N GLU A 196 -0.99 -25.26 14.06
CA GLU A 196 0.19 -24.35 14.11
C GLU A 196 0.23 -23.33 12.95
N TYR A 197 -0.41 -23.64 11.81
CA TYR A 197 -0.51 -22.73 10.67
C TYR A 197 -1.69 -21.74 10.76
N MET A 198 -2.55 -21.87 11.79
CA MET A 198 -3.78 -21.12 11.94
C MET A 198 -3.61 -19.62 11.83
N PRO A 199 -2.71 -18.96 12.61
CA PRO A 199 -2.62 -17.50 12.58
C PRO A 199 -2.18 -16.98 11.19
N TYR A 200 -1.29 -17.68 10.52
CA TYR A 200 -0.80 -17.32 9.19
C TYR A 200 -1.85 -17.48 8.11
N ILE A 201 -2.59 -18.59 8.14
CA ILE A 201 -3.70 -18.85 7.21
C ILE A 201 -4.82 -17.83 7.40
N MET A 202 -5.18 -17.53 8.66
CA MET A 202 -6.22 -16.52 8.95
C MET A 202 -5.81 -15.13 8.51
N ASN A 203 -4.53 -14.75 8.69
CA ASN A 203 -3.99 -13.49 8.19
C ASN A 203 -4.13 -13.42 6.66
N PHE A 204 -3.68 -14.45 5.93
CA PHE A 204 -3.75 -14.44 4.46
C PHE A 204 -5.18 -14.50 3.92
N LEU A 205 -6.07 -15.23 4.56
CA LEU A 205 -7.51 -15.18 4.24
C LEU A 205 -8.08 -13.78 4.46
N GLY A 206 -7.67 -13.13 5.56
CA GLY A 206 -8.04 -11.75 5.86
C GLY A 206 -7.55 -10.78 4.77
N ILE A 207 -6.30 -10.92 4.32
CA ILE A 207 -5.70 -10.12 3.23
C ILE A 207 -6.45 -10.34 1.92
N ILE A 208 -6.70 -11.60 1.54
CA ILE A 208 -7.42 -11.96 0.30
C ILE A 208 -8.83 -11.37 0.32
N TYR A 209 -9.51 -11.49 1.45
CA TYR A 209 -10.86 -10.97 1.59
C TYR A 209 -10.89 -9.45 1.65
N LEU A 210 -9.94 -8.81 2.33
CA LEU A 210 -9.78 -7.36 2.36
C LEU A 210 -9.55 -6.80 0.95
N SER A 211 -8.67 -7.41 0.18
CA SER A 211 -8.38 -7.02 -1.21
C SER A 211 -9.58 -7.19 -2.15
N TYR A 212 -10.45 -8.17 -1.87
CA TYR A 212 -11.68 -8.39 -2.62
C TYR A 212 -12.78 -7.38 -2.27
N ALA A 213 -13.04 -7.21 -0.97
CA ALA A 213 -14.25 -6.55 -0.45
C ALA A 213 -14.19 -5.02 -0.47
N PHE A 214 -13.05 -4.46 -0.72
CA PHE A 214 -12.67 -3.12 -0.32
C PHE A 214 -13.51 -1.96 -0.89
N ASP A 215 -13.87 -2.00 -2.17
CA ASP A 215 -14.59 -0.89 -2.82
C ASP A 215 -16.11 -0.92 -2.60
N LYS A 216 -16.62 -1.96 -1.97
CA LYS A 216 -18.07 -2.19 -1.79
C LYS A 216 -18.40 -2.73 -0.41
N SER A 217 -17.54 -2.45 0.59
CA SER A 217 -17.70 -3.03 1.91
C SER A 217 -19.06 -2.64 2.52
N ASP A 218 -19.96 -3.58 2.54
CA ASP A 218 -21.08 -3.52 3.47
C ASP A 218 -20.55 -3.92 4.86
N GLY A 219 -21.32 -3.61 5.90
CA GLY A 219 -20.90 -3.93 7.27
C GLY A 219 -20.72 -5.45 7.53
N ARG A 220 -21.08 -6.32 6.59
CA ARG A 220 -20.87 -7.78 6.65
C ARG A 220 -19.45 -8.13 6.27
N ASP A 221 -18.95 -7.57 5.17
CA ASP A 221 -17.57 -7.79 4.72
C ASP A 221 -16.58 -7.33 5.78
N PHE A 222 -16.80 -6.15 6.38
CA PHE A 222 -16.02 -5.67 7.51
C PHE A 222 -15.96 -6.69 8.66
N LYS A 223 -17.13 -7.24 9.08
CA LYS A 223 -17.21 -8.22 10.17
C LYS A 223 -16.46 -9.51 9.85
N ILE A 224 -16.54 -9.97 8.60
CA ILE A 224 -15.85 -11.19 8.16
C ILE A 224 -14.35 -10.98 8.21
N VAL A 225 -13.82 -9.93 7.57
CA VAL A 225 -12.39 -9.62 7.53
C VAL A 225 -11.86 -9.42 8.96
N LYS A 226 -12.58 -8.65 9.78
CA LYS A 226 -12.22 -8.47 11.18
C LYS A 226 -12.14 -9.80 11.93
N SER A 227 -13.13 -10.68 11.76
CA SER A 227 -13.15 -11.98 12.44
C SER A 227 -11.99 -12.89 12.03
N LEU A 228 -11.51 -12.81 10.79
CA LEU A 228 -10.33 -13.53 10.32
C LEU A 228 -9.07 -13.05 11.05
N PHE A 229 -8.83 -11.75 11.09
CA PHE A 229 -7.69 -11.18 11.81
C PHE A 229 -7.78 -11.38 13.33
N ASP A 230 -8.97 -11.24 13.94
CA ASP A 230 -9.19 -11.53 15.36
C ASP A 230 -8.88 -13.01 15.68
N THR A 231 -9.22 -13.92 14.76
CA THR A 231 -8.89 -15.34 14.92
C THR A 231 -7.38 -15.58 14.83
N ALA A 232 -6.67 -14.87 13.94
CA ALA A 232 -5.21 -14.92 13.88
C ALA A 232 -4.58 -14.46 15.20
N ILE A 233 -5.06 -13.33 15.76
CA ILE A 233 -4.58 -12.80 17.04
C ILE A 233 -4.92 -13.73 18.20
N LYS A 234 -6.11 -14.36 18.21
CA LYS A 234 -6.49 -15.32 19.24
C LYS A 234 -5.53 -16.50 19.37
N HIS A 235 -4.85 -16.84 18.29
CA HIS A 235 -3.85 -17.91 18.24
C HIS A 235 -2.42 -17.37 18.18
N GLN A 236 -2.17 -16.19 18.76
CA GLN A 236 -0.85 -15.54 18.77
C GLN A 236 0.23 -16.35 19.47
N ASP A 237 -0.13 -17.26 20.37
CA ASP A 237 0.77 -18.20 21.02
C ASP A 237 1.45 -19.19 20.04
N LEU A 238 0.86 -19.39 18.87
CA LEU A 238 1.41 -20.20 17.77
C LEU A 238 2.30 -19.38 16.82
N ILE A 239 2.37 -18.06 16.99
CA ILE A 239 3.19 -17.19 16.17
C ILE A 239 4.64 -17.24 16.63
N THR A 240 5.53 -17.62 15.73
CA THR A 240 6.95 -17.83 16.03
C THR A 240 7.79 -16.55 16.09
N SER A 241 7.30 -15.46 15.51
CA SER A 241 7.96 -14.15 15.54
C SER A 241 6.96 -13.02 15.76
N PRO A 242 7.23 -12.10 16.69
CA PRO A 242 6.34 -10.95 16.97
C PRO A 242 6.03 -10.06 15.75
N ILE A 243 6.88 -10.09 14.72
CA ILE A 243 6.68 -9.34 13.49
C ILE A 243 5.34 -9.66 12.82
N HIS A 244 4.91 -10.92 12.86
CA HIS A 244 3.65 -11.33 12.24
C HIS A 244 2.43 -10.73 12.96
N LEU A 245 2.54 -10.45 14.26
CA LEU A 245 1.53 -9.66 14.96
C LEU A 245 1.49 -8.22 14.44
N GLY A 246 2.67 -7.64 14.19
CA GLY A 246 2.77 -6.32 13.56
C GLY A 246 2.07 -6.25 12.20
N CYS A 247 2.27 -7.27 11.36
CA CYS A 247 1.60 -7.38 10.06
C CYS A 247 0.07 -7.50 10.22
N ILE A 248 -0.41 -8.37 11.13
CA ILE A 248 -1.85 -8.52 11.39
C ILE A 248 -2.47 -7.21 11.89
N TYR A 249 -1.81 -6.50 12.80
CA TYR A 249 -2.28 -5.19 13.27
C TYR A 249 -2.26 -4.13 12.16
N ASN A 250 -1.27 -4.17 11.26
CA ASN A 250 -1.26 -3.29 10.08
C ASN A 250 -2.49 -3.55 9.19
N HIS A 251 -2.85 -4.80 8.94
CA HIS A 251 -4.04 -5.13 8.15
C HIS A 251 -5.35 -4.75 8.87
N LEU A 252 -5.42 -4.87 10.18
CA LEU A 252 -6.55 -4.33 10.94
C LEU A 252 -6.62 -2.81 10.82
N GLY A 253 -5.48 -2.11 10.90
CA GLY A 253 -5.40 -0.68 10.64
C GLY A 253 -5.95 -0.32 9.28
N GLN A 254 -5.56 -1.05 8.23
CA GLN A 254 -6.06 -0.87 6.87
C GLN A 254 -7.56 -1.13 6.78
N LEU A 255 -8.08 -2.19 7.41
CA LEU A 255 -9.51 -2.50 7.43
C LEU A 255 -10.33 -1.34 8.04
N TYR A 256 -9.88 -0.82 9.16
CA TYR A 256 -10.55 0.29 9.84
C TYR A 256 -10.42 1.62 9.08
N ASP A 257 -9.25 1.90 8.48
CA ASP A 257 -9.06 3.07 7.60
C ASP A 257 -10.05 3.04 6.43
N CYS A 258 -10.23 1.87 5.82
CA CYS A 258 -11.23 1.68 4.78
C CYS A 258 -12.64 1.95 5.25
N ALA A 259 -12.99 1.44 6.42
CA ALA A 259 -14.30 1.66 7.00
C ALA A 259 -14.60 3.16 7.22
N THR A 260 -13.58 4.00 7.45
CA THR A 260 -13.77 5.46 7.56
C THR A 260 -14.28 6.09 6.28
N ARG A 261 -14.01 5.49 5.12
CA ARG A 261 -14.35 6.03 3.79
C ARG A 261 -15.64 5.49 3.23
N TYR A 262 -15.99 4.26 3.56
CA TYR A 262 -17.08 3.52 2.91
C TYR A 262 -18.24 3.16 3.84
N MET A 263 -18.12 3.44 5.15
CA MET A 263 -19.18 3.12 6.11
C MET A 263 -19.79 4.39 6.71
N ASP A 264 -21.06 4.62 6.45
CA ASP A 264 -21.78 5.84 6.90
C ASP A 264 -22.00 5.91 8.41
N LYS A 265 -21.96 4.75 9.11
CA LYS A 265 -22.27 4.68 10.53
C LYS A 265 -21.00 4.77 11.38
N ASN A 266 -20.96 5.78 12.26
CA ASN A 266 -19.93 5.97 13.28
C ASN A 266 -18.48 6.08 12.78
N PRO A 267 -18.16 6.99 11.83
CA PRO A 267 -16.82 7.12 11.27
C PRO A 267 -15.75 7.42 12.36
N ALA A 268 -16.11 8.11 13.44
CA ALA A 268 -15.18 8.42 14.54
C ALA A 268 -14.64 7.15 15.23
N ALA A 269 -15.45 6.11 15.39
CA ALA A 269 -15.00 4.84 15.96
C ALA A 269 -14.02 4.11 15.02
N TYR A 270 -14.25 4.18 13.70
CA TYR A 270 -13.34 3.60 12.72
C TYR A 270 -12.02 4.36 12.67
N PHE A 271 -12.01 5.69 12.70
CA PHE A 271 -10.79 6.48 12.83
C PHE A 271 -9.98 6.10 14.07
N LYS A 272 -10.63 6.04 15.22
CA LYS A 272 -9.98 5.64 16.48
C LYS A 272 -9.38 4.24 16.37
N GLY A 273 -10.13 3.28 15.84
CA GLY A 273 -9.67 1.90 15.66
C GLY A 273 -8.50 1.81 14.69
N ALA A 274 -8.54 2.53 13.55
CA ALA A 274 -7.44 2.57 12.59
C ALA A 274 -6.15 3.09 13.22
N ILE A 275 -6.22 4.21 13.94
CA ILE A 275 -5.08 4.81 14.65
C ILE A 275 -4.51 3.83 15.69
N GLU A 276 -5.37 3.18 16.46
CA GLU A 276 -4.95 2.22 17.49
C GLU A 276 -4.22 1.03 16.88
N TYR A 277 -4.77 0.40 15.84
CA TYR A 277 -4.16 -0.75 15.19
C TYR A 277 -2.87 -0.40 14.45
N TYR A 278 -2.79 0.74 13.77
CA TYR A 278 -1.53 1.19 13.15
C TYR A 278 -0.45 1.47 14.20
N ARG A 279 -0.80 2.05 15.35
CA ARG A 279 0.17 2.24 16.45
C ARG A 279 0.62 0.92 17.07
N LEU A 280 -0.28 -0.06 17.19
CA LEU A 280 0.08 -1.41 17.60
C LEU A 280 1.03 -2.06 16.57
N ALA A 281 0.76 -1.89 15.29
CA ALA A 281 1.65 -2.37 14.23
C ALA A 281 3.05 -1.75 14.35
N GLN A 282 3.16 -0.43 14.53
CA GLN A 282 4.44 0.27 14.72
C GLN A 282 5.22 -0.18 15.96
N LYS A 283 4.54 -0.71 16.98
CA LYS A 283 5.20 -1.28 18.16
C LYS A 283 6.00 -2.54 17.82
N TYR A 284 5.48 -3.39 16.94
CA TYR A 284 6.12 -4.63 16.50
C TYR A 284 7.02 -4.42 15.28
N LEU A 285 6.61 -3.56 14.36
CA LEU A 285 7.34 -3.15 13.16
C LEU A 285 8.05 -1.81 13.45
N SER A 286 9.07 -1.85 14.32
CA SER A 286 9.74 -0.64 14.80
C SER A 286 10.62 -0.01 13.72
N LYS A 287 10.82 1.30 13.79
CA LYS A 287 11.68 2.04 12.85
C LYS A 287 13.15 1.61 12.85
N TYR A 288 13.60 0.89 13.87
CA TYR A 288 14.97 0.42 14.00
C TYR A 288 15.20 -0.95 13.38
N THR A 289 14.17 -1.80 13.41
CA THR A 289 14.23 -3.18 12.91
C THR A 289 13.56 -3.36 11.56
N TYR A 290 12.44 -2.66 11.33
CA TYR A 290 11.63 -2.76 10.12
C TYR A 290 11.26 -1.36 9.60
N PRO A 291 12.28 -0.56 9.20
CA PRO A 291 12.10 0.85 8.87
C PRO A 291 11.06 1.06 7.76
N TYR A 292 11.04 0.23 6.74
CA TYR A 292 10.12 0.42 5.60
C TYR A 292 8.66 0.23 5.99
N ASP A 293 8.35 -0.83 6.75
CA ASP A 293 7.00 -1.04 7.25
C ASP A 293 6.57 0.09 8.19
N TYR A 294 7.46 0.50 9.08
CA TYR A 294 7.21 1.65 9.96
C TYR A 294 6.94 2.93 9.18
N GLY A 295 7.78 3.22 8.19
CA GLY A 295 7.64 4.41 7.34
C GLY A 295 6.35 4.40 6.54
N TYR A 296 5.98 3.24 5.97
CA TYR A 296 4.73 3.09 5.24
C TYR A 296 3.49 3.24 6.14
N ILE A 297 3.52 2.65 7.33
CA ILE A 297 2.44 2.83 8.34
C ILE A 297 2.35 4.30 8.75
N SER A 298 3.47 4.99 8.91
CA SER A 298 3.48 6.44 9.20
C SER A 298 2.84 7.24 8.06
N TYR A 299 3.15 6.90 6.81
CA TYR A 299 2.52 7.51 5.63
C TYR A 299 0.98 7.28 5.63
N LYS A 300 0.51 6.06 5.93
CA LYS A 300 -0.92 5.76 6.06
C LYS A 300 -1.58 6.51 7.21
N LEU A 301 -0.91 6.60 8.36
CA LEU A 301 -1.39 7.40 9.50
C LEU A 301 -1.51 8.89 9.15
N SER A 302 -0.57 9.44 8.39
CA SER A 302 -0.66 10.83 7.92
C SER A 302 -1.93 11.06 7.10
N LYS A 303 -2.21 10.19 6.13
CA LYS A 303 -3.44 10.27 5.31
C LYS A 303 -4.70 10.12 6.15
N LEU A 304 -4.69 9.22 7.12
CA LEU A 304 -5.81 9.01 8.04
C LEU A 304 -6.08 10.25 8.87
N PHE A 305 -5.07 10.86 9.48
CA PHE A 305 -5.19 12.10 10.25
C PHE A 305 -5.65 13.28 9.38
N PHE A 306 -5.16 13.38 8.15
CA PHE A 306 -5.62 14.39 7.21
C PHE A 306 -7.10 14.21 6.84
N ASN A 307 -7.56 12.99 6.58
CA ASN A 307 -8.97 12.70 6.34
C ASN A 307 -9.85 13.02 7.56
N TYR A 308 -9.36 12.77 8.76
CA TYR A 308 -10.05 13.15 9.99
C TYR A 308 -10.14 14.67 10.12
N TRP A 309 -9.04 15.41 9.88
CA TRP A 309 -9.06 16.86 9.83
C TRP A 309 -10.08 17.41 8.82
N ARG A 310 -10.15 16.87 7.63
CA ARG A 310 -11.13 17.30 6.60
C ARG A 310 -12.58 17.16 7.05
N GLN A 311 -12.87 16.21 7.95
CA GLN A 311 -14.23 15.98 8.46
C GLN A 311 -14.55 16.77 9.71
N LYS A 312 -13.56 17.08 10.54
CA LYS A 312 -13.74 17.66 11.88
C LYS A 312 -13.10 19.03 12.05
N GLU A 313 -12.28 19.47 11.11
CA GLU A 313 -11.49 20.69 11.17
C GLU A 313 -10.58 20.78 12.42
N ASP A 314 -10.24 19.61 13.00
CA ASP A 314 -9.37 19.50 14.15
C ASP A 314 -7.91 19.77 13.76
N ILE A 315 -7.41 20.94 14.12
CA ILE A 315 -6.04 21.38 13.80
C ILE A 315 -4.97 20.45 14.40
N GLN A 316 -5.27 19.77 15.51
CA GLN A 316 -4.34 18.80 16.07
C GLN A 316 -4.16 17.59 15.13
N ALA A 317 -5.23 17.14 14.51
CA ALA A 317 -5.14 16.08 13.49
C ALA A 317 -4.28 16.50 12.29
N LEU A 318 -4.34 17.77 11.86
CA LEU A 318 -3.46 18.28 10.80
C LEU A 318 -1.99 18.28 11.23
N ARG A 319 -1.69 18.66 12.49
CA ARG A 319 -0.34 18.57 13.05
C ARG A 319 0.16 17.12 13.12
N ASP A 320 -0.71 16.21 13.57
CA ASP A 320 -0.40 14.78 13.64
C ASP A 320 -0.14 14.20 12.24
N ALA A 321 -0.89 14.65 11.24
CA ALA A 321 -0.65 14.27 9.83
C ALA A 321 0.75 14.68 9.36
N VAL A 322 1.15 15.94 9.60
CA VAL A 322 2.49 16.44 9.27
C VAL A 322 3.57 15.65 10.03
N PHE A 323 3.37 15.41 11.32
CA PHE A 323 4.33 14.64 12.14
C PHE A 323 4.55 13.24 11.57
N GLN A 324 3.48 12.51 11.27
CA GLN A 324 3.58 11.16 10.73
C GLN A 324 4.26 11.13 9.35
N LEU A 325 3.99 12.13 8.51
CA LEU A 325 4.61 12.22 7.20
C LEU A 325 6.12 12.54 7.29
N ARG A 326 6.53 13.34 8.28
CA ARG A 326 7.94 13.56 8.61
C ARG A 326 8.64 12.29 9.10
N GLU A 327 7.96 11.42 9.85
CA GLU A 327 8.52 10.12 10.23
C GLU A 327 8.71 9.22 9.00
N ALA A 328 7.79 9.23 8.04
CA ALA A 328 7.94 8.51 6.78
C ALA A 328 9.11 9.06 5.93
N GLU A 329 9.26 10.38 5.84
CA GLU A 329 10.37 11.06 5.13
C GLU A 329 11.75 10.62 5.61
N LYS A 330 11.92 10.37 6.91
CA LYS A 330 13.20 9.92 7.50
C LYS A 330 13.62 8.54 6.99
N ILE A 331 12.67 7.73 6.58
CA ILE A 331 12.90 6.36 6.08
C ILE A 331 13.01 6.36 4.54
N TYR A 332 12.06 6.97 3.88
CA TYR A 332 12.02 7.06 2.42
C TYR A 332 12.75 8.32 1.98
N THR A 333 14.07 8.18 1.79
CA THR A 333 14.97 9.28 1.45
C THR A 333 15.09 9.48 -0.07
N TYR A 334 15.49 10.67 -0.49
CA TYR A 334 15.78 10.99 -1.89
C TYR A 334 16.76 10.02 -2.53
N ALA A 335 17.79 9.58 -1.79
CA ALA A 335 18.84 8.71 -2.32
C ALA A 335 18.36 7.27 -2.59
N LEU A 336 17.42 6.76 -1.80
CA LEU A 336 17.01 5.35 -1.84
C LEU A 336 15.65 5.16 -2.57
N PHE A 337 14.75 6.13 -2.43
CA PHE A 337 13.38 6.05 -2.94
C PHE A 337 12.94 7.40 -3.53
N PRO A 338 13.60 7.90 -4.59
CA PRO A 338 13.37 9.25 -5.10
C PRO A 338 11.90 9.54 -5.43
N GLU A 339 11.19 8.58 -6.05
CA GLU A 339 9.79 8.75 -6.45
C GLU A 339 8.87 8.87 -5.24
N PHE A 340 8.99 7.93 -4.30
CA PHE A 340 8.14 7.94 -3.11
C PHE A 340 8.50 9.10 -2.18
N TRP A 341 9.79 9.47 -2.11
CA TRP A 341 10.20 10.69 -1.43
C TRP A 341 9.57 11.94 -2.05
N ALA A 342 9.52 12.04 -3.38
CA ALA A 342 8.87 13.15 -4.07
C ALA A 342 7.36 13.20 -3.77
N GLU A 343 6.70 12.05 -3.68
CA GLU A 343 5.30 11.97 -3.26
C GLU A 343 5.12 12.47 -1.82
N ILE A 344 5.97 12.02 -0.89
CA ILE A 344 5.97 12.51 0.49
C ILE A 344 6.21 14.03 0.54
N GLN A 345 7.14 14.57 -0.26
CA GLN A 345 7.41 16.00 -0.33
C GLN A 345 6.20 16.79 -0.84
N GLY A 346 5.49 16.28 -1.85
CA GLY A 346 4.27 16.91 -2.35
C GLY A 346 3.17 16.98 -1.29
N GLN A 347 2.97 15.87 -0.56
CA GLN A 347 2.00 15.84 0.53
C GLN A 347 2.41 16.73 1.72
N LEU A 348 3.71 16.77 2.07
CA LEU A 348 4.23 17.69 3.08
C LEU A 348 3.99 19.15 2.68
N GLY A 349 4.28 19.52 1.43
CA GLY A 349 4.01 20.85 0.90
C GLY A 349 2.54 21.23 1.09
N TYR A 350 1.64 20.34 0.74
CA TYR A 350 0.20 20.57 0.88
C TYR A 350 -0.25 20.71 2.36
N LEU A 351 0.12 19.76 3.22
CA LEU A 351 -0.27 19.79 4.63
C LEU A 351 0.32 20.99 5.37
N LEU A 352 1.58 21.34 5.09
CA LEU A 352 2.25 22.49 5.69
C LEU A 352 1.64 23.80 5.18
N SER A 353 1.26 23.91 3.90
CA SER A 353 0.56 25.08 3.36
C SER A 353 -0.78 25.30 4.07
N LEU A 354 -1.55 24.24 4.30
CA LEU A 354 -2.78 24.32 5.09
C LEU A 354 -2.48 24.73 6.51
N LEU A 355 -1.55 24.09 7.19
CA LEU A 355 -1.20 24.38 8.59
C LEU A 355 -0.68 25.81 8.74
N GLY A 356 0.18 26.29 7.84
CA GLY A 356 0.67 27.66 7.82
C GLY A 356 -0.46 28.68 7.63
N SER A 357 -1.44 28.36 6.78
CA SER A 357 -2.62 29.20 6.58
C SER A 357 -3.49 29.28 7.85
N PHE A 358 -3.79 28.17 8.50
CA PHE A 358 -4.59 28.12 9.72
C PHE A 358 -3.91 28.78 10.91
N THR A 359 -2.59 28.58 11.05
CA THR A 359 -1.81 29.14 12.16
C THR A 359 -1.30 30.55 11.88
N LYS A 360 -1.46 31.05 10.66
CA LYS A 360 -0.89 32.31 10.16
C LYS A 360 0.65 32.37 10.37
N SER A 361 1.32 31.23 10.21
CA SER A 361 2.76 31.11 10.40
C SER A 361 3.47 31.09 9.04
N ASP A 362 4.31 32.09 8.82
CA ASP A 362 5.12 32.17 7.60
C ASP A 362 6.24 31.13 7.62
N ASP A 363 6.85 30.83 8.77
CA ASP A 363 7.87 29.80 8.91
C ASP A 363 7.33 28.43 8.44
N ILE A 364 6.09 28.10 8.78
CA ILE A 364 5.44 26.87 8.30
C ILE A 364 5.16 26.94 6.79
N SER A 365 4.79 28.13 6.31
CA SER A 365 4.55 28.38 4.88
C SER A 365 5.84 28.22 4.06
N GLU A 366 6.97 28.71 4.57
CA GLU A 366 8.29 28.53 3.96
C GLU A 366 8.71 27.05 3.91
N LEU A 367 8.42 26.27 4.96
CA LEU A 367 8.62 24.82 4.94
C LEU A 367 7.77 24.12 3.87
N ALA A 368 6.57 24.63 3.59
CA ALA A 368 5.74 24.12 2.50
C ALA A 368 6.37 24.40 1.13
N ILE A 369 6.86 25.61 0.91
CA ILE A 369 7.59 25.98 -0.32
C ILE A 369 8.81 25.07 -0.51
N ALA A 370 9.60 24.89 0.54
CA ALA A 370 10.78 24.00 0.50
C ALA A 370 10.39 22.57 0.12
N SER A 371 9.29 22.07 0.64
CA SER A 371 8.81 20.73 0.31
C SER A 371 8.38 20.62 -1.17
N TYR A 372 7.66 21.58 -1.72
CA TYR A 372 7.32 21.57 -3.15
C TYR A 372 8.58 21.71 -4.04
N LYS A 373 9.52 22.58 -3.69
CA LYS A 373 10.82 22.69 -4.40
C LYS A 373 11.62 21.38 -4.32
N ASN A 374 11.52 20.65 -3.21
CA ASN A 374 12.11 19.33 -3.08
C ASN A 374 11.44 18.32 -4.02
N ARG A 375 10.11 18.32 -4.13
CA ARG A 375 9.38 17.48 -5.11
C ARG A 375 9.86 17.73 -6.52
N GLN A 376 10.04 19.01 -6.92
CA GLN A 376 10.50 19.41 -8.24
C GLN A 376 11.93 18.94 -8.59
N LYS A 377 12.75 18.53 -7.62
CA LYS A 377 14.06 17.90 -7.89
C LYS A 377 13.93 16.53 -8.56
N VAL A 378 12.84 15.82 -8.33
CA VAL A 378 12.55 14.50 -8.92
C VAL A 378 11.57 14.64 -10.07
N ILE A 379 10.49 15.36 -9.82
CA ILE A 379 9.44 15.66 -10.79
C ILE A 379 9.84 16.94 -11.53
N THR A 380 10.70 16.79 -12.54
CA THR A 380 11.17 17.91 -13.35
C THR A 380 10.15 18.29 -14.43
N GLU A 381 10.20 19.52 -14.92
CA GLU A 381 9.38 20.01 -16.03
C GLU A 381 9.43 19.06 -17.25
N ARG A 382 10.63 18.54 -17.57
CA ARG A 382 10.83 17.62 -18.69
C ARG A 382 10.19 16.25 -18.45
N ARG A 383 10.19 15.77 -17.21
CA ARG A 383 9.75 14.42 -16.86
C ARG A 383 8.23 14.33 -16.69
N ASP A 384 7.67 15.26 -15.95
CA ASP A 384 6.24 15.39 -15.71
C ASP A 384 5.88 16.87 -15.59
N PRO A 385 5.65 17.53 -16.75
CA PRO A 385 5.38 18.95 -16.78
C PRO A 385 4.15 19.34 -15.97
N LEU A 386 3.11 18.52 -15.95
CA LEU A 386 1.87 18.85 -15.24
C LEU A 386 2.05 18.84 -13.72
N LEU A 387 2.68 17.80 -13.17
CA LEU A 387 2.96 17.76 -11.73
C LEU A 387 3.97 18.82 -11.32
N TRP A 388 4.94 19.16 -12.18
CA TRP A 388 5.87 20.26 -11.93
C TRP A 388 5.15 21.60 -11.87
N ALA A 389 4.23 21.86 -12.83
CA ALA A 389 3.42 23.07 -12.87
C ALA A 389 2.46 23.18 -11.67
N GLU A 390 1.89 22.07 -11.22
CA GLU A 390 1.09 22.04 -9.98
C GLU A 390 1.91 22.45 -8.75
N CYS A 391 3.18 22.04 -8.66
CA CYS A 391 4.06 22.50 -7.60
C CYS A 391 4.30 24.00 -7.68
N SER A 392 4.57 24.53 -8.88
CA SER A 392 4.77 25.96 -9.10
C SER A 392 3.51 26.76 -8.75
N GLU A 393 2.32 26.33 -9.19
CA GLU A 393 1.04 26.95 -8.79
C GLU A 393 0.90 27.02 -7.27
N ASN A 394 1.15 25.91 -6.56
CA ASN A 394 1.05 25.87 -5.10
C ASN A 394 2.09 26.78 -4.40
N ILE A 395 3.31 26.85 -4.91
CA ILE A 395 4.35 27.76 -4.41
C ILE A 395 3.89 29.21 -4.61
N GLY A 396 3.38 29.55 -5.79
CA GLY A 396 2.83 30.88 -6.10
C GLY A 396 1.69 31.28 -5.14
N ASP A 397 0.75 30.36 -4.87
CA ASP A 397 -0.34 30.59 -3.91
C ASP A 397 0.19 30.88 -2.48
N ILE A 398 1.27 30.22 -2.06
CA ILE A 398 1.88 30.46 -0.75
C ILE A 398 2.57 31.82 -0.70
N TYR A 399 3.38 32.15 -1.72
CA TYR A 399 4.03 33.46 -1.82
C TYR A 399 3.02 34.63 -1.92
N TYR A 400 1.94 34.46 -2.69
CA TYR A 400 0.86 35.44 -2.76
C TYR A 400 0.26 35.71 -1.38
N ARG A 401 0.00 34.64 -0.59
CA ARG A 401 -0.55 34.77 0.76
C ARG A 401 0.41 35.51 1.69
N ILE A 402 1.71 35.18 1.66
CA ILE A 402 2.75 35.84 2.46
C ILE A 402 2.83 37.32 2.06
N GLY A 403 2.97 37.61 0.78
CA GLY A 403 3.13 38.95 0.24
C GLY A 403 1.95 39.86 0.55
N ARG A 404 0.72 39.32 0.41
CA ARG A 404 -0.48 40.07 0.73
C ARG A 404 -0.62 40.36 2.24
N ASN A 405 -0.27 39.41 3.09
CA ASN A 405 -0.42 39.55 4.54
C ASN A 405 0.58 40.52 5.15
N LYS A 406 1.79 40.61 4.57
CA LYS A 406 2.90 41.46 5.06
C LYS A 406 3.11 42.74 4.25
N ALA A 407 2.37 42.95 3.19
CA ALA A 407 2.65 43.98 2.20
C ALA A 407 4.10 43.82 1.64
N ASP A 408 4.52 42.57 1.39
CA ASP A 408 5.86 42.21 0.92
C ASP A 408 5.86 42.12 -0.61
N ARG A 409 6.48 43.13 -1.23
CA ARG A 409 6.60 43.23 -2.67
C ARG A 409 7.38 42.07 -3.29
N ALA A 410 8.48 41.66 -2.68
CA ALA A 410 9.32 40.58 -3.19
C ALA A 410 8.56 39.26 -3.21
N ALA A 411 7.79 38.97 -2.16
CA ALA A 411 6.96 37.75 -2.13
C ALA A 411 5.86 37.76 -3.19
N LEU A 412 5.28 38.92 -3.53
CA LEU A 412 4.30 39.02 -4.62
C LEU A 412 4.94 38.87 -6.01
N GLU A 413 6.17 39.33 -6.18
CA GLU A 413 6.95 39.14 -7.42
C GLU A 413 7.29 37.67 -7.62
N GLU A 414 7.75 36.97 -6.58
CA GLU A 414 7.95 35.49 -6.56
C GLU A 414 6.66 34.73 -6.91
N ALA A 415 5.52 35.17 -6.36
CA ALA A 415 4.22 34.56 -6.70
C ALA A 415 3.91 34.66 -8.20
N LEU A 416 4.16 35.81 -8.80
CA LEU A 416 3.94 36.02 -10.24
C LEU A 416 4.85 35.11 -11.08
N GLU A 417 6.13 35.00 -10.74
CA GLU A 417 7.08 34.13 -11.44
C GLU A 417 6.56 32.69 -11.46
N HIS A 418 6.23 32.15 -10.30
CA HIS A 418 5.72 30.78 -10.18
C HIS A 418 4.36 30.57 -10.87
N PHE A 419 3.47 31.56 -10.85
CA PHE A 419 2.20 31.48 -11.60
C PHE A 419 2.41 31.51 -13.11
N HIS A 420 3.35 32.30 -13.62
CA HIS A 420 3.66 32.33 -15.05
C HIS A 420 4.30 31.01 -15.53
N ASP A 421 5.19 30.42 -14.74
CA ASP A 421 5.77 29.11 -15.00
C ASP A 421 4.68 28.04 -15.15
N ALA A 422 3.74 28.00 -14.20
CA ALA A 422 2.63 27.06 -14.25
C ALA A 422 1.68 27.33 -15.41
N LEU A 423 1.37 28.61 -15.68
CA LEU A 423 0.49 29.03 -16.77
C LEU A 423 1.02 28.57 -18.13
N TYR A 424 2.30 28.76 -18.39
CA TYR A 424 2.95 28.33 -19.63
C TYR A 424 2.74 26.83 -19.90
N ILE A 425 2.89 25.99 -18.88
CA ILE A 425 2.69 24.54 -19.02
C ILE A 425 1.22 24.19 -19.24
N PHE A 426 0.30 24.84 -18.49
CA PHE A 426 -1.13 24.54 -18.62
C PHE A 426 -1.71 25.05 -19.95
N GLU A 427 -1.16 26.14 -20.52
CA GLU A 427 -1.51 26.59 -21.87
C GLU A 427 -1.09 25.59 -22.94
N ASN A 428 0.16 25.08 -22.86
CA ASN A 428 0.65 24.05 -23.77
C ASN A 428 -0.17 22.75 -23.67
N ALA A 429 -0.66 22.42 -22.47
CA ALA A 429 -1.52 21.26 -22.22
C ALA A 429 -3.02 21.54 -22.48
N GLN A 430 -3.41 22.75 -22.85
CA GLN A 430 -4.78 23.18 -23.14
C GLN A 430 -5.76 22.97 -21.97
N LEU A 431 -5.31 23.14 -20.72
CA LEU A 431 -6.11 22.92 -19.51
C LEU A 431 -6.91 24.18 -19.14
N SER A 432 -8.03 24.43 -19.82
CA SER A 432 -8.82 25.67 -19.76
C SER A 432 -9.19 26.12 -18.34
N GLU A 433 -9.58 25.23 -17.44
CA GLU A 433 -9.95 25.58 -16.06
C GLU A 433 -8.74 26.04 -15.24
N ARG A 434 -7.57 25.39 -15.41
CA ARG A 434 -6.32 25.79 -14.75
C ARG A 434 -5.82 27.14 -15.28
N ILE A 435 -5.87 27.35 -16.59
CA ILE A 435 -5.53 28.61 -17.25
C ILE A 435 -6.38 29.75 -16.69
N LYS A 436 -7.71 29.59 -16.63
CA LYS A 436 -8.63 30.57 -16.09
C LYS A 436 -8.33 30.92 -14.63
N LYS A 437 -8.07 29.88 -13.79
CA LYS A 437 -7.69 30.10 -12.37
C LYS A 437 -6.42 30.94 -12.29
N LEU A 438 -5.33 30.52 -12.95
CA LEU A 438 -4.03 31.20 -12.88
C LEU A 438 -4.08 32.62 -13.44
N THR A 439 -4.80 32.88 -14.53
CA THR A 439 -5.00 34.24 -15.08
C THR A 439 -5.67 35.14 -14.02
N THR A 440 -6.63 34.60 -13.26
CA THR A 440 -7.26 35.34 -12.16
C THR A 440 -6.28 35.60 -11.01
N ASP A 441 -5.46 34.59 -10.65
CA ASP A 441 -4.48 34.71 -9.56
C ASP A 441 -3.37 35.72 -9.91
N ILE A 442 -2.89 35.71 -11.15
CA ILE A 442 -1.94 36.71 -11.68
C ILE A 442 -2.55 38.14 -11.64
N ALA A 443 -3.79 38.30 -12.08
CA ALA A 443 -4.46 39.60 -12.05
C ALA A 443 -4.60 40.14 -10.61
N ARG A 444 -4.98 39.28 -9.65
CA ARG A 444 -5.07 39.63 -8.22
C ARG A 444 -3.71 40.00 -7.63
N THR A 445 -2.65 39.28 -8.01
CA THR A 445 -1.30 39.53 -7.53
C THR A 445 -0.80 40.89 -8.06
N ASN A 446 -0.98 41.21 -9.36
CA ASN A 446 -0.67 42.47 -9.93
C ASN A 446 -1.44 43.63 -9.27
N GLN A 447 -2.73 43.45 -8.99
CA GLN A 447 -3.51 44.43 -8.24
C GLN A 447 -2.92 44.68 -6.85
N SER A 448 -2.49 43.61 -6.13
CA SER A 448 -1.86 43.77 -4.83
C SER A 448 -0.52 44.50 -4.92
N LEU A 449 0.29 44.25 -5.94
CA LEU A 449 1.55 44.98 -6.19
C LEU A 449 1.34 46.46 -6.48
N ASN A 450 0.28 46.81 -7.19
CA ASN A 450 -0.03 48.21 -7.52
C ASN A 450 -0.57 49.01 -6.29
N LEU A 451 -0.95 48.31 -5.22
CA LEU A 451 -1.42 48.94 -3.99
C LEU A 451 -0.30 49.13 -2.94
N LEU A 452 0.89 48.59 -3.18
CA LEU A 452 2.13 48.79 -2.40
C LEU A 452 2.97 49.91 -2.98
#